data_51e90790db1b256814b297b2aebb5c37
#
_entry.id   51e90790db1b256814b297b2aebb5c37
#
_cell.length_a   1.000
_cell.length_b   1.000
_cell.length_c   1.000
_cell.angle_alpha   90.00
_cell.angle_beta   90.00
_cell.angle_gamma   90.00
#
_symmetry.space_group_name_H-M   'P 1'
#
loop_
_entity.id
_entity.type
_entity.pdbx_description
1 polymer ?
#
loop_
_entity_poly.entity_id
_entity_poly.type
_entity_poly.pdbx_seq_one_letter_code
_entity_poly.pdbx_strand_id
1 'polypeptide(L)'
;MMVMVALVSVLLLVVVALTFRLWKLGQGGTPAILRDTPAVGGHGWRHGVIRYRGDEARFYRLSSLRPWPDRRLSRRGLAIVSRRAPRGDEFDIMTEEVTVLELQDGAGGLARGYEMALDRGALTAFLSWVESRPSPTARRPAV
;
A
#
# COMPACT_ATOMS: atom_id res chain seq x y z
N MET A 1 -41.96 0.93 -16.75
CA MET A 1 -41.90 0.41 -15.39
C MET A 1 -40.83 -0.70 -15.24
N MET A 2 -40.81 -1.73 -16.08
CA MET A 2 -39.80 -2.80 -16.03
C MET A 2 -38.34 -2.32 -16.19
N VAL A 3 -38.09 -1.37 -17.10
CA VAL A 3 -36.74 -0.79 -17.32
C VAL A 3 -36.23 -0.06 -16.10
N MET A 4 -37.08 0.73 -15.43
CA MET A 4 -36.70 1.42 -14.19
C MET A 4 -36.37 0.44 -13.07
N VAL A 5 -37.14 -0.64 -12.90
CA VAL A 5 -36.89 -1.68 -11.90
C VAL A 5 -35.57 -2.37 -12.18
N ALA A 6 -35.27 -2.69 -13.44
CA ALA A 6 -34.01 -3.28 -13.85
C ALA A 6 -32.82 -2.36 -13.56
N LEU A 7 -32.91 -1.06 -13.88
CA LEU A 7 -31.85 -0.07 -13.60
C LEU A 7 -31.60 0.09 -12.10
N VAL A 8 -32.66 0.17 -11.30
CA VAL A 8 -32.52 0.25 -9.82
C VAL A 8 -31.86 -0.99 -9.26
N SER A 9 -32.24 -2.18 -9.75
CA SER A 9 -31.66 -3.45 -9.30
C SER A 9 -30.18 -3.55 -9.64
N VAL A 10 -29.77 -3.15 -10.85
CA VAL A 10 -28.36 -3.11 -11.26
C VAL A 10 -27.57 -2.11 -10.42
N LEU A 11 -28.12 -0.92 -10.20
CA LEU A 11 -27.47 0.10 -9.36
C LEU A 11 -27.29 -0.41 -7.92
N LEU A 12 -28.29 -1.06 -7.36
CA LEU A 12 -28.22 -1.64 -6.00
C LEU A 12 -27.14 -2.72 -5.92
N LEU A 13 -27.06 -3.61 -6.91
CA LEU A 13 -26.03 -4.66 -6.99
C LEU A 13 -24.63 -4.05 -7.06
N VAL A 14 -24.44 -2.99 -7.86
CA VAL A 14 -23.16 -2.29 -7.97
C VAL A 14 -22.78 -1.64 -6.62
N VAL A 15 -23.73 -0.97 -5.96
CA VAL A 15 -23.49 -0.35 -4.64
C VAL A 15 -23.12 -1.41 -3.61
N VAL A 16 -23.86 -2.51 -3.54
CA VAL A 16 -23.59 -3.62 -2.63
C VAL A 16 -22.20 -4.23 -2.92
N ALA A 17 -21.87 -4.48 -4.17
CA ALA A 17 -20.57 -5.02 -4.55
C ALA A 17 -19.41 -4.08 -4.19
N LEU A 18 -19.57 -2.78 -4.41
CA LEU A 18 -18.57 -1.76 -4.04
C LEU A 18 -18.41 -1.65 -2.52
N THR A 19 -19.53 -1.63 -1.79
CA THR A 19 -19.52 -1.56 -0.32
C THR A 19 -18.85 -2.80 0.28
N PHE A 20 -19.23 -3.98 -0.17
CA PHE A 20 -18.62 -5.24 0.26
C PHE A 20 -17.12 -5.28 -0.04
N ARG A 21 -16.71 -4.76 -1.18
CA ARG A 21 -15.30 -4.68 -1.57
C ARG A 21 -14.51 -3.72 -0.68
N LEU A 22 -15.04 -2.52 -0.44
CA LEU A 22 -14.41 -1.55 0.45
C LEU A 22 -14.29 -2.09 1.87
N TRP A 23 -15.34 -2.76 2.35
CA TRP A 23 -15.34 -3.41 3.65
C TRP A 23 -14.29 -4.53 3.73
N LYS A 24 -14.20 -5.38 2.70
CA LYS A 24 -13.20 -6.47 2.62
C LYS A 24 -11.78 -5.94 2.50
N LEU A 25 -11.55 -4.81 1.83
CA LEU A 25 -10.24 -4.14 1.76
C LEU A 25 -9.87 -3.49 3.10
N GLY A 26 -10.84 -2.94 3.83
CA GLY A 26 -10.65 -2.35 5.15
C GLY A 26 -10.36 -3.37 6.26
N GLN A 27 -10.76 -4.63 6.08
CA GLN A 27 -10.48 -5.68 7.05
C GLN A 27 -9.05 -6.24 6.89
N GLY A 28 -8.17 -5.88 7.82
CA GLY A 28 -6.82 -6.45 7.92
C GLY A 28 -5.78 -5.85 7.00
N GLY A 29 -6.02 -4.65 6.45
CA GLY A 29 -5.02 -3.89 5.72
C GLY A 29 -4.53 -2.65 6.47
N THR A 30 -3.29 -2.26 6.23
CA THR A 30 -2.68 -1.04 6.77
C THR A 30 -2.90 0.10 5.79
N PRO A 31 -3.57 1.21 6.16
CA PRO A 31 -3.76 2.33 5.26
C PRO A 31 -2.42 2.98 4.91
N ALA A 32 -2.24 3.31 3.65
CA ALA A 32 -1.03 3.94 3.14
C ALA A 32 -1.31 4.77 1.90
N ILE A 33 -0.45 5.75 1.65
CA ILE A 33 -0.43 6.54 0.43
C ILE A 33 0.90 6.26 -0.26
N LEU A 34 0.88 5.83 -1.50
CA LEU A 34 2.05 5.40 -2.25
C LEU A 34 2.17 6.17 -3.56
N ARG A 35 3.41 6.50 -3.96
CA ARG A 35 3.75 6.93 -5.32
C ARG A 35 5.03 6.29 -5.82
N ASP A 36 5.13 6.17 -7.13
CA ASP A 36 6.37 5.76 -7.79
C ASP A 36 7.32 6.96 -7.89
N THR A 37 8.62 6.74 -7.78
CA THR A 37 9.64 7.78 -7.98
C THR A 37 10.43 7.51 -9.26
N PRO A 38 10.95 8.55 -9.93
CA PRO A 38 10.95 9.96 -9.54
C PRO A 38 9.59 10.64 -9.72
N ALA A 39 9.23 11.53 -8.80
CA ALA A 39 8.00 12.31 -8.85
C ALA A 39 8.26 13.75 -8.43
N VAL A 40 7.48 14.68 -8.98
CA VAL A 40 7.62 16.12 -8.74
C VAL A 40 6.39 16.65 -7.99
N GLY A 41 6.61 17.46 -6.96
CA GLY A 41 5.55 18.10 -6.18
C GLY A 41 4.63 17.10 -5.47
N GLY A 42 3.37 17.47 -5.30
CA GLY A 42 2.32 16.64 -4.70
C GLY A 42 1.67 15.62 -5.62
N HIS A 43 2.20 15.41 -6.83
CA HIS A 43 1.58 14.54 -7.83
C HIS A 43 1.96 13.06 -7.66
N GLY A 44 1.12 12.21 -8.21
CA GLY A 44 1.37 10.76 -8.29
C GLY A 44 0.97 9.95 -7.06
N TRP A 45 0.59 10.59 -5.96
CA TRP A 45 0.13 9.92 -4.75
C TRP A 45 -1.18 9.16 -4.97
N ARG A 46 -1.22 7.93 -4.47
CA ARG A 46 -2.39 7.05 -4.54
C ARG A 46 -2.73 6.51 -3.17
N HIS A 47 -3.96 6.77 -2.74
CA HIS A 47 -4.48 6.20 -1.50
C HIS A 47 -4.77 4.70 -1.67
N GLY A 48 -4.41 3.93 -0.69
CA GLY A 48 -4.58 2.49 -0.73
C GLY A 48 -4.40 1.82 0.62
N VAL A 49 -4.28 0.52 0.55
CA VAL A 49 -4.13 -0.37 1.70
C VAL A 49 -3.00 -1.35 1.40
N ILE A 50 -2.13 -1.54 2.39
CA ILE A 50 -1.07 -2.55 2.33
C ILE A 50 -1.53 -3.80 3.06
N ARG A 51 -1.32 -4.95 2.45
CA ARG A 51 -1.48 -6.27 3.08
C ARG A 51 -0.15 -7.00 3.06
N TYR A 52 0.27 -7.42 4.23
CA TYR A 52 1.50 -8.19 4.39
C TYR A 52 1.21 -9.69 4.21
N ARG A 53 1.96 -10.34 3.33
CA ARG A 53 1.90 -11.79 3.12
C ARG A 53 3.30 -12.36 3.01
N GLY A 54 3.77 -12.95 4.11
CA GLY A 54 5.13 -13.46 4.19
C GLY A 54 6.17 -12.38 3.86
N ASP A 55 6.94 -12.59 2.81
CA ASP A 55 7.99 -11.68 2.36
C ASP A 55 7.51 -10.57 1.42
N GLU A 56 6.21 -10.46 1.15
CA GLU A 56 5.64 -9.44 0.28
C GLU A 56 4.70 -8.49 1.02
N ALA A 57 4.84 -7.19 0.76
CA ALA A 57 3.84 -6.18 1.06
C ALA A 57 3.09 -5.84 -0.24
N ARG A 58 1.80 -6.07 -0.26
CA ARG A 58 0.92 -5.88 -1.42
C ARG A 58 0.10 -4.63 -1.24
N PHE A 59 0.30 -3.66 -2.12
CA PHE A 59 -0.46 -2.40 -2.12
C PHE A 59 -1.66 -2.50 -3.06
N TYR A 60 -2.84 -2.19 -2.52
CA TYR A 60 -4.10 -2.14 -3.25
C TYR A 60 -4.61 -0.72 -3.26
N ARG A 61 -4.71 -0.11 -4.43
CA ARG A 61 -5.23 1.24 -4.59
C ARG A 61 -6.74 1.27 -4.38
N LEU A 62 -7.24 2.21 -3.56
CA LEU A 62 -8.68 2.32 -3.27
C LEU A 62 -9.52 2.66 -4.51
N SER A 63 -8.99 3.48 -5.41
CA SER A 63 -9.67 3.86 -6.65
C SER A 63 -9.64 2.79 -7.75
N SER A 64 -8.92 1.68 -7.53
CA SER A 64 -8.81 0.58 -8.51
C SER A 64 -9.87 -0.48 -8.26
N LEU A 65 -10.59 -0.87 -9.30
CA LEU A 65 -11.53 -2.00 -9.25
C LEU A 65 -10.86 -3.36 -9.45
N ARG A 66 -9.55 -3.40 -9.60
CA ARG A 66 -8.80 -4.62 -9.86
C ARG A 66 -8.72 -5.52 -8.62
N PRO A 67 -8.88 -6.84 -8.73
CA PRO A 67 -8.76 -7.77 -7.61
C PRO A 67 -7.31 -8.07 -7.21
N TRP A 68 -6.33 -7.72 -8.05
CA TRP A 68 -4.91 -7.92 -7.80
C TRP A 68 -4.24 -6.64 -7.30
N PRO A 69 -3.08 -6.75 -6.61
CA PRO A 69 -2.35 -5.60 -6.09
C PRO A 69 -1.79 -4.73 -7.22
N ASP A 70 -1.82 -3.43 -7.01
CA ASP A 70 -1.22 -2.44 -7.92
C ASP A 70 0.31 -2.44 -7.83
N ARG A 71 0.86 -2.69 -6.63
CA ARG A 71 2.31 -2.80 -6.37
C ARG A 71 2.59 -3.94 -5.41
N ARG A 72 3.74 -4.56 -5.58
CA ARG A 72 4.29 -5.58 -4.69
C ARG A 72 5.68 -5.15 -4.28
N LEU A 73 5.93 -5.08 -3.00
CA LEU A 73 7.22 -4.76 -2.41
C LEU A 73 7.79 -6.03 -1.77
N SER A 74 9.00 -6.39 -2.14
CA SER A 74 9.66 -7.56 -1.58
C SER A 74 10.48 -7.19 -0.35
N ARG A 75 10.18 -7.78 0.80
CA ARG A 75 10.93 -7.53 2.04
C ARG A 75 12.43 -7.76 1.88
N ARG A 76 12.84 -8.72 1.06
CA ARG A 76 14.25 -9.09 0.87
C ARG A 76 15.04 -8.04 0.10
N GLY A 77 14.39 -7.36 -0.84
CA GLY A 77 15.02 -6.33 -1.67
C GLY A 77 14.76 -4.90 -1.22
N LEU A 78 13.92 -4.73 -0.21
CA LEU A 78 13.45 -3.42 0.22
C LEU A 78 14.47 -2.72 1.13
N ALA A 79 14.85 -1.50 0.75
CA ALA A 79 15.66 -0.61 1.55
C ALA A 79 14.90 0.68 1.84
N ILE A 80 14.92 1.12 3.09
CA ILE A 80 14.43 2.43 3.51
C ILE A 80 15.59 3.40 3.36
N VAL A 81 15.49 4.32 2.40
CA VAL A 81 16.56 5.29 2.08
C VAL A 81 16.48 6.49 3.01
N SER A 82 15.29 7.03 3.21
CA SER A 82 15.09 8.20 4.06
C SER A 82 13.70 8.23 4.69
N ARG A 83 13.57 9.07 5.71
CA ARG A 83 12.31 9.41 6.38
C ARG A 83 12.17 10.91 6.43
N ARG A 84 11.00 11.41 6.10
CA ARG A 84 10.73 12.84 6.12
C ARG A 84 9.29 13.17 6.48
N ALA A 85 9.03 14.41 6.84
CA ALA A 85 7.69 14.96 6.93
C ALA A 85 7.15 15.31 5.53
N PRO A 86 5.82 15.46 5.36
CA PRO A 86 5.24 16.01 4.15
C PRO A 86 5.77 17.41 3.84
N ARG A 87 5.77 17.82 2.57
CA ARG A 87 6.28 19.12 2.11
C ARG A 87 5.35 19.73 1.07
N GLY A 88 5.22 21.08 1.10
CA GLY A 88 4.52 21.83 0.05
C GLY A 88 3.12 21.30 -0.24
N ASP A 89 2.85 20.97 -1.47
CA ASP A 89 1.55 20.52 -1.97
C ASP A 89 1.13 19.15 -1.41
N GLU A 90 2.02 18.43 -0.75
CA GLU A 90 1.68 17.14 -0.11
C GLU A 90 0.71 17.34 1.06
N PHE A 91 0.70 18.52 1.69
CA PHE A 91 -0.26 18.85 2.75
C PHE A 91 -1.71 18.92 2.29
N ASP A 92 -1.97 19.02 0.99
CA ASP A 92 -3.32 18.95 0.42
C ASP A 92 -3.88 17.51 0.47
N ILE A 93 -3.01 16.52 0.65
CA ILE A 93 -3.33 15.10 0.55
C ILE A 93 -3.12 14.39 1.88
N MET A 94 -2.18 14.85 2.70
CA MET A 94 -1.79 14.22 3.94
C MET A 94 -1.52 15.25 5.05
N THR A 95 -1.68 14.83 6.30
CA THR A 95 -1.44 15.68 7.48
C THR A 95 0.02 15.66 7.91
N GLU A 96 0.43 16.60 8.73
CA GLU A 96 1.77 16.67 9.33
C GLU A 96 2.13 15.49 10.25
N GLU A 97 1.13 14.72 10.71
CA GLU A 97 1.34 13.51 11.53
C GLU A 97 1.83 12.31 10.72
N VAL A 98 1.76 12.40 9.40
CA VAL A 98 2.17 11.36 8.48
C VAL A 98 3.68 11.40 8.27
N THR A 99 4.32 10.24 8.24
CA THR A 99 5.73 10.10 7.87
C THR A 99 5.84 9.56 6.44
N VAL A 100 6.62 10.24 5.63
CA VAL A 100 6.96 9.81 4.27
C VAL A 100 8.26 9.01 4.30
N LEU A 101 8.21 7.77 3.86
CA LEU A 101 9.36 6.90 3.68
C LEU A 101 9.77 6.88 2.21
N GLU A 102 11.03 7.11 1.93
CA GLU A 102 11.63 6.83 0.64
C GLU A 102 12.15 5.39 0.63
N LEU A 103 11.66 4.61 -0.33
CA LEU A 103 11.92 3.18 -0.43
C LEU A 103 12.58 2.85 -1.76
N GLN A 104 13.51 1.91 -1.74
CA GLN A 104 14.04 1.27 -2.93
C GLN A 104 13.79 -0.24 -2.86
N ASP A 105 13.21 -0.80 -3.91
CA ASP A 105 13.02 -2.24 -4.07
C ASP A 105 13.92 -2.76 -5.18
N GLY A 106 14.95 -3.51 -4.79
CA GLY A 106 15.91 -4.13 -5.69
C GLY A 106 15.55 -5.57 -6.08
N ALA A 107 14.40 -6.08 -5.64
CA ALA A 107 13.95 -7.42 -6.00
C ALA A 107 13.52 -7.47 -7.47
N GLY A 108 14.34 -8.04 -8.32
CA GLY A 108 14.06 -8.16 -9.75
C GLY A 108 15.08 -7.52 -10.67
N GLY A 109 16.23 -7.10 -10.14
CA GLY A 109 17.39 -6.64 -10.92
C GLY A 109 17.35 -5.17 -11.33
N LEU A 110 16.19 -4.51 -11.34
CA LEU A 110 16.05 -3.07 -11.54
C LEU A 110 15.51 -2.45 -10.25
N ALA A 111 16.33 -1.62 -9.62
CA ALA A 111 15.92 -0.88 -8.43
C ALA A 111 14.76 0.05 -8.79
N ARG A 112 13.62 -0.14 -8.13
CA ARG A 112 12.44 0.73 -8.24
C ARG A 112 12.32 1.59 -7.00
N GLY A 113 12.16 2.87 -7.20
CA GLY A 113 11.94 3.82 -6.12
C GLY A 113 10.45 4.04 -5.86
N TYR A 114 10.12 4.17 -4.58
CA TYR A 114 8.78 4.50 -4.11
C TYR A 114 8.87 5.51 -2.97
N GLU A 115 7.85 6.31 -2.82
CA GLU A 115 7.60 7.04 -1.58
C GLU A 115 6.28 6.56 -0.99
N MET A 116 6.30 6.30 0.30
CA MET A 116 5.15 5.78 1.04
C MET A 116 4.87 6.66 2.25
N ALA A 117 3.68 7.20 2.32
CA ALA A 117 3.21 8.01 3.43
C ALA A 117 2.36 7.16 4.37
N LEU A 118 2.73 7.12 5.63
CA LEU A 118 2.14 6.28 6.67
C LEU A 118 1.84 7.11 7.91
N ASP A 119 0.68 6.89 8.52
CA ASP A 119 0.42 7.37 9.87
C ASP A 119 1.27 6.60 10.90
N ARG A 120 1.22 7.01 12.16
CA ARG A 120 2.03 6.40 13.23
C ARG A 120 1.79 4.89 13.38
N GLY A 121 0.54 4.44 13.34
CA GLY A 121 0.18 3.03 13.47
C GLY A 121 0.64 2.21 12.27
N ALA A 122 0.38 2.72 11.09
CA ALA A 122 0.79 2.13 9.82
C ALA A 122 2.32 2.05 9.70
N LEU A 123 3.03 3.09 10.14
CA LEU A 123 4.50 3.13 10.18
C LEU A 123 5.05 2.02 11.09
N THR A 124 4.49 1.89 12.30
CA THR A 124 4.90 0.84 13.24
C THR A 124 4.69 -0.55 12.65
N ALA A 125 3.53 -0.81 12.03
CA ALA A 125 3.23 -2.08 11.40
C ALA A 125 4.20 -2.38 10.24
N PHE A 126 4.50 -1.39 9.41
CA PHE A 126 5.42 -1.54 8.28
C PHE A 126 6.85 -1.83 8.74
N LEU A 127 7.35 -1.08 9.72
CA LEU A 127 8.70 -1.29 10.26
C LEU A 127 8.83 -2.66 10.92
N SER A 128 7.84 -3.07 11.72
CA SER A 128 7.82 -4.40 12.33
C SER A 128 7.86 -5.51 11.27
N TRP A 129 7.13 -5.34 10.16
CA TRP A 129 7.19 -6.30 9.05
C TRP A 129 8.57 -6.30 8.36
N VAL A 130 9.18 -5.15 8.13
CA VAL A 130 10.52 -5.07 7.52
C VAL A 130 11.57 -5.71 8.43
N GLU A 131 11.50 -5.47 9.74
CA GLU A 131 12.45 -5.96 10.74
C GLU A 131 12.29 -7.46 11.05
N SER A 132 11.12 -8.04 10.82
CA SER A 132 10.83 -9.46 11.06
C SER A 132 11.52 -10.40 10.08
N ARG A 133 12.62 -9.98 9.45
CA ARG A 133 13.43 -10.83 8.58
C ARG A 133 13.94 -12.04 9.36
N PRO A 134 13.79 -13.28 8.86
CA PRO A 134 14.48 -14.42 9.44
C PRO A 134 15.98 -14.14 9.43
N SER A 135 16.61 -14.18 10.58
CA SER A 135 18.07 -14.08 10.67
C SER A 135 18.70 -15.16 9.79
N PRO A 136 19.74 -14.83 8.99
CA PRO A 136 20.42 -15.83 8.16
C PRO A 136 21.07 -16.98 8.96
N THR A 137 21.17 -16.83 10.28
CA THR A 137 21.76 -17.78 11.22
C THR A 137 20.85 -18.96 11.62
N ALA A 138 19.60 -19.02 11.16
CA ALA A 138 18.69 -20.12 11.51
C ALA A 138 18.80 -21.34 10.58
N ARG A 139 19.82 -21.43 9.74
CA ARG A 139 20.16 -22.68 9.05
C ARG A 139 21.02 -23.53 10.00
N ARG A 140 20.38 -24.25 10.95
CA ARG A 140 21.01 -25.37 11.59
C ARG A 140 21.36 -26.42 10.53
N PRO A 141 22.62 -26.84 10.39
CA PRO A 141 22.92 -28.01 9.60
C PRO A 141 22.24 -29.19 10.29
N ALA A 142 21.45 -29.94 9.54
CA ALA A 142 21.00 -31.24 9.96
C ALA A 142 22.24 -32.12 10.12
N VAL A 143 22.42 -32.66 11.32
CA VAL A 143 23.32 -33.80 11.61
C VAL A 143 22.63 -35.05 11.17
#